data_c4bfdc0b3bc3a00d6285f55d17fd962e
#
_entry.id   c4bfdc0b3bc3a00d6285f55d17fd962e
#
_cell.length_a   1.000
_cell.length_b   1.000
_cell.length_c   1.000
_cell.angle_alpha   90.00
_cell.angle_beta   90.00
_cell.angle_gamma   90.00
#
_symmetry.space_group_name_H-M   'P 1'
#
loop_
_entity.id
_entity.type
_entity.pdbx_description
1 polymer ?
#
loop_
_entity_poly.entity_id
_entity_poly.type
_entity_poly.pdbx_seq_one_letter_code
_entity_poly.pdbx_strand_id
1 'polypeptide(L)'
;MTATDKQALSLGSPVQSFPIGSVDARMIGVMRSILALSALLIISLDPTEPGRLVYLTYGSIIAYLLWSAAAVVRAKRRSLTLPPRHEHWVDVCFSAFLAGLTQGTGSVFFFVFLFAILVASFSRGFREGLLVTIASVVLFDLAVLAFPLAHAVWDLDRVVVRPFYLLALGYMIAYWGGHEVTHRQRLRLLQEINNQWNPRFGHDHAVGTNLERALEFFSAGACVLVLKRPTTPPIYLTYHTSGRKRGQAMLPSAITQETAAILLTFPPTFSARYDEKMPAWRRWFSGSGLLSRDSAIAEQCQVLANLLDTTSFMTVPYTQRDGTEGRVYLTAGRRSFEQVDVDFFAQLMTSISNVVEGMQLMDELVSRAAEHERYRISLDIHDTTIQPYIGLKLGLDAVAREAGPDNPLSPRLGELLGMTESTIRDLRRYMTTLQEDTSLAGDSLVLAVRDQASHYHRFYGIEVDVRCATDLTVSSQVAGAALQIVSEGLSNILRHSKAKQAYVGMRSEGNRLLMEIANESPDWTGDEPPGFTPRSIAARTRSLGGSCVVERDPMGYTMVRITIPL
;
A
#
# COMPACT_ATOMS: atom_id res chain seq x y z
N MET A 1 17.59 29.82 17.03
CA MET A 1 17.12 28.60 16.36
C MET A 1 18.29 27.63 16.34
N THR A 2 18.35 26.80 17.35
CA THR A 2 19.46 25.91 17.68
C THR A 2 19.25 24.53 17.04
N ALA A 3 20.33 23.84 16.78
CA ALA A 3 20.47 22.58 16.06
C ALA A 3 19.62 21.38 16.56
N THR A 4 18.74 21.59 17.50
CA THR A 4 17.90 20.57 18.15
C THR A 4 16.55 20.32 17.44
N ASP A 5 16.14 21.19 16.52
CA ASP A 5 14.84 21.05 15.82
C ASP A 5 14.88 20.21 14.52
N LYS A 6 16.06 19.72 14.12
CA LYS A 6 16.20 18.84 12.94
C LYS A 6 16.11 17.35 13.23
N GLN A 7 16.05 16.95 14.49
CA GLN A 7 15.99 15.52 14.88
C GLN A 7 14.57 14.97 15.12
N ALA A 8 13.55 15.81 15.12
CA ALA A 8 12.16 15.40 15.41
C ALA A 8 11.33 14.97 14.16
N LEU A 9 11.91 15.02 12.95
CA LEU A 9 11.20 14.68 11.70
C LEU A 9 11.73 13.43 10.98
N SER A 10 12.54 12.59 11.65
CA SER A 10 13.00 11.30 11.13
C SER A 10 12.36 10.09 11.84
N LEU A 11 11.12 10.20 12.26
CA LEU A 11 10.31 9.06 12.74
C LEU A 11 9.66 8.33 11.57
N GLY A 12 10.50 7.75 10.74
CA GLY A 12 10.16 6.88 9.63
C GLY A 12 11.39 6.09 9.22
N SER A 13 12.13 5.53 10.20
CA SER A 13 13.06 4.45 9.87
C SER A 13 12.22 3.30 9.30
N PRO A 14 12.55 2.77 8.08
CA PRO A 14 11.89 1.57 7.60
C PRO A 14 12.10 0.52 8.69
N VAL A 15 10.98 0.03 9.24
CA VAL A 15 11.00 -1.17 10.10
C VAL A 15 11.80 -2.18 9.32
N GLN A 16 13.04 -2.44 9.77
CA GLN A 16 13.85 -3.50 9.21
C GLN A 16 13.01 -4.76 9.36
N SER A 17 12.41 -5.20 8.25
CA SER A 17 11.77 -6.50 8.16
C SER A 17 12.87 -7.50 8.49
N PHE A 18 12.92 -7.97 9.74
CA PHE A 18 13.77 -9.08 10.12
C PHE A 18 13.44 -10.22 9.14
N PRO A 19 14.39 -10.71 8.36
CA PRO A 19 14.15 -11.82 7.47
C PRO A 19 13.82 -13.02 8.36
N ILE A 20 12.51 -13.35 8.44
CA ILE A 20 12.07 -14.55 9.14
C ILE A 20 12.81 -15.72 8.48
N GLY A 21 13.87 -16.23 9.16
CA GLY A 21 14.49 -17.52 8.94
C GLY A 21 14.75 -17.93 7.48
N SER A 22 15.22 -17.00 6.62
CA SER A 22 15.79 -17.43 5.34
C SER A 22 17.06 -18.23 5.65
N VAL A 23 17.18 -19.42 5.05
CA VAL A 23 18.47 -20.13 5.00
C VAL A 23 19.40 -19.21 4.20
N ASP A 24 20.10 -18.35 4.91
CA ASP A 24 20.91 -17.28 4.34
C ASP A 24 22.05 -17.92 3.54
N ALA A 25 22.30 -17.42 2.32
CA ALA A 25 23.42 -17.86 1.48
C ALA A 25 24.75 -17.84 2.26
N ARG A 26 24.89 -16.91 3.20
CA ARG A 26 26.03 -16.81 4.11
C ARG A 26 26.09 -18.00 5.08
N MET A 27 24.96 -18.38 5.69
CA MET A 27 24.87 -19.53 6.60
C MET A 27 25.23 -20.82 5.88
N ILE A 28 24.69 -21.01 4.66
CA ILE A 28 25.02 -22.19 3.82
C ILE A 28 26.53 -22.23 3.53
N GLY A 29 27.14 -21.10 3.17
CA GLY A 29 28.58 -21.04 2.91
C GLY A 29 29.42 -21.37 4.14
N VAL A 30 29.02 -20.93 5.34
CA VAL A 30 29.68 -21.30 6.61
C VAL A 30 29.52 -22.80 6.88
N MET A 31 28.33 -23.37 6.69
CA MET A 31 28.09 -24.81 6.87
C MET A 31 28.92 -25.67 5.90
N ARG A 32 29.08 -25.23 4.64
CA ARG A 32 29.98 -25.86 3.66
C ARG A 32 31.44 -25.85 4.15
N SER A 33 31.89 -24.71 4.69
CA SER A 33 33.26 -24.59 5.20
C SER A 33 33.50 -25.51 6.39
N ILE A 34 32.53 -25.62 7.29
CA ILE A 34 32.59 -26.57 8.44
C ILE A 34 32.61 -28.00 7.93
N LEU A 35 31.77 -28.35 6.93
CA LEU A 35 31.72 -29.69 6.33
C LEU A 35 33.06 -30.04 5.66
N ALA A 36 33.65 -29.12 4.89
CA ALA A 36 34.96 -29.31 4.27
C ALA A 36 36.08 -29.49 5.29
N LEU A 37 36.04 -28.70 6.37
CA LEU A 37 37.03 -28.81 7.45
C LEU A 37 36.87 -30.13 8.22
N SER A 38 35.64 -30.60 8.47
CA SER A 38 35.38 -31.88 9.09
C SER A 38 35.85 -33.06 8.21
N ALA A 39 35.64 -32.93 6.87
CA ALA A 39 36.16 -33.93 5.92
C ALA A 39 37.70 -34.01 5.95
N LEU A 40 38.37 -32.87 6.00
CA LEU A 40 39.82 -32.80 6.13
C LEU A 40 40.30 -33.44 7.43
N LEU A 41 39.61 -33.17 8.54
CA LEU A 41 39.92 -33.73 9.85
C LEU A 41 39.76 -35.27 9.87
N ILE A 42 38.63 -35.78 9.33
CA ILE A 42 38.38 -37.21 9.24
C ILE A 42 39.50 -37.93 8.51
N ILE A 43 39.89 -37.43 7.31
CA ILE A 43 40.98 -38.01 6.52
C ILE A 43 42.34 -37.92 7.23
N SER A 44 42.57 -36.87 8.01
CA SER A 44 43.84 -36.70 8.74
C SER A 44 43.94 -37.61 9.96
N LEU A 45 42.83 -38.00 10.53
CA LEU A 45 42.77 -38.88 11.71
C LEU A 45 42.75 -40.39 11.36
N ASP A 46 42.27 -40.73 10.16
CA ASP A 46 42.26 -42.12 9.68
C ASP A 46 43.37 -42.35 8.66
N PRO A 47 44.48 -42.98 9.05
CA PRO A 47 45.62 -43.18 8.16
C PRO A 47 45.34 -44.25 7.08
N THR A 48 44.23 -44.95 7.13
CA THR A 48 43.83 -45.98 6.15
C THR A 48 43.10 -45.36 4.96
N GLU A 49 42.63 -44.13 5.06
CA GLU A 49 41.99 -43.38 4.01
C GLU A 49 42.76 -42.06 3.68
N PRO A 50 42.89 -41.69 2.42
CA PRO A 50 42.58 -42.42 1.20
C PRO A 50 43.69 -43.39 0.81
N GLY A 51 43.34 -44.62 0.45
CA GLY A 51 44.32 -45.67 0.08
C GLY A 51 45.04 -45.38 -1.25
N ARG A 52 44.51 -44.52 -2.13
CA ARG A 52 45.09 -44.08 -3.41
C ARG A 52 44.82 -42.60 -3.63
N LEU A 53 45.62 -41.91 -4.44
CA LEU A 53 45.47 -40.52 -4.87
C LEU A 53 45.37 -39.54 -3.69
N VAL A 54 46.11 -39.76 -2.62
CA VAL A 54 46.10 -38.93 -1.39
C VAL A 54 46.19 -37.44 -1.69
N TYR A 55 47.14 -37.04 -2.53
CA TYR A 55 47.31 -35.61 -2.91
C TYR A 55 46.10 -35.03 -3.64
N LEU A 56 45.43 -35.85 -4.48
CA LEU A 56 44.23 -35.43 -5.19
C LEU A 56 43.05 -35.21 -4.25
N THR A 57 42.91 -36.09 -3.25
CA THR A 57 41.84 -35.99 -2.23
C THR A 57 42.05 -34.74 -1.37
N TYR A 58 43.25 -34.52 -0.81
CA TYR A 58 43.52 -33.31 -0.04
C TYR A 58 43.37 -32.06 -0.91
N GLY A 59 43.89 -32.08 -2.15
CA GLY A 59 43.77 -30.97 -3.10
C GLY A 59 42.30 -30.63 -3.41
N SER A 60 41.43 -31.63 -3.59
CA SER A 60 40.01 -31.42 -3.87
C SER A 60 39.27 -30.81 -2.67
N ILE A 61 39.56 -31.25 -1.44
CA ILE A 61 38.96 -30.68 -0.23
C ILE A 61 39.41 -29.23 -0.01
N ILE A 62 40.69 -28.95 -0.19
CA ILE A 62 41.21 -27.59 -0.09
C ILE A 62 40.58 -26.67 -1.15
N ALA A 63 40.47 -27.14 -2.41
CA ALA A 63 39.81 -26.38 -3.48
C ALA A 63 38.35 -26.10 -3.16
N TYR A 64 37.60 -27.08 -2.61
CA TYR A 64 36.23 -26.91 -2.19
C TYR A 64 36.11 -25.95 -1.00
N LEU A 65 37.05 -25.98 -0.04
CA LEU A 65 37.11 -25.06 1.09
C LEU A 65 37.33 -23.61 0.60
N LEU A 66 38.27 -23.39 -0.32
CA LEU A 66 38.52 -22.08 -0.91
C LEU A 66 37.33 -21.57 -1.71
N TRP A 67 36.68 -22.45 -2.48
CA TRP A 67 35.46 -22.11 -3.20
C TRP A 67 34.30 -21.74 -2.24
N SER A 68 34.13 -22.48 -1.14
CA SER A 68 33.15 -22.20 -0.10
C SER A 68 33.41 -20.84 0.59
N ALA A 69 34.67 -20.56 0.95
CA ALA A 69 35.07 -19.27 1.51
C ALA A 69 34.78 -18.10 0.53
N ALA A 70 35.10 -18.31 -0.76
CA ALA A 70 34.77 -17.34 -1.80
C ALA A 70 33.24 -17.13 -1.95
N ALA A 71 32.41 -18.19 -1.77
CA ALA A 71 30.95 -18.09 -1.77
C ALA A 71 30.43 -17.25 -0.59
N VAL A 72 31.00 -17.41 0.61
CA VAL A 72 30.67 -16.58 1.79
C VAL A 72 31.00 -15.11 1.54
N VAL A 73 32.17 -14.81 0.97
CA VAL A 73 32.57 -13.43 0.65
C VAL A 73 31.65 -12.82 -0.41
N ARG A 74 31.31 -13.59 -1.46
CA ARG A 74 30.35 -13.15 -2.49
C ARG A 74 28.96 -12.86 -1.89
N ALA A 75 28.45 -13.75 -1.04
CA ALA A 75 27.17 -13.57 -0.35
C ALA A 75 27.17 -12.30 0.49
N LYS A 76 28.25 -12.02 1.22
CA LYS A 76 28.42 -10.80 2.02
C LYS A 76 28.47 -9.54 1.16
N ARG A 77 29.25 -9.53 0.06
CA ARG A 77 29.43 -8.36 -0.80
C ARG A 77 28.17 -8.01 -1.62
N ARG A 78 27.39 -9.01 -2.04
CA ARG A 78 26.19 -8.84 -2.88
C ARG A 78 24.88 -8.85 -2.10
N SER A 79 24.90 -8.96 -0.78
CA SER A 79 23.71 -9.10 0.08
C SER A 79 22.74 -10.17 -0.44
N LEU A 80 23.27 -11.31 -0.91
CA LEU A 80 22.48 -12.39 -1.47
C LEU A 80 21.68 -13.08 -0.37
N THR A 81 20.37 -13.13 -0.55
CA THR A 81 19.47 -13.83 0.38
C THR A 81 19.42 -15.35 0.11
N LEU A 82 19.58 -15.74 -1.15
CA LEU A 82 19.58 -17.15 -1.57
C LEU A 82 20.85 -17.48 -2.35
N PRO A 83 21.37 -18.72 -2.21
CA PRO A 83 22.52 -19.18 -2.99
C PRO A 83 22.16 -19.26 -4.48
N PRO A 84 23.12 -19.01 -5.40
CA PRO A 84 22.94 -19.24 -6.82
C PRO A 84 22.55 -20.69 -7.13
N ARG A 85 21.76 -20.91 -8.19
CA ARG A 85 21.21 -22.23 -8.53
C ARG A 85 22.26 -23.30 -8.79
N HIS A 86 23.43 -22.94 -9.23
CA HIS A 86 24.51 -23.89 -9.53
C HIS A 86 25.28 -24.38 -8.29
N GLU A 87 25.17 -23.70 -7.15
CA GLU A 87 26.00 -24.02 -5.99
C GLU A 87 25.70 -25.39 -5.37
N HIS A 88 24.46 -25.79 -5.28
CA HIS A 88 24.11 -27.14 -4.76
C HIS A 88 24.52 -28.26 -5.72
N TRP A 89 24.59 -27.99 -7.04
CA TRP A 89 25.11 -28.96 -8.01
C TRP A 89 26.63 -29.16 -7.84
N VAL A 90 27.39 -28.12 -7.51
CA VAL A 90 28.80 -28.24 -7.14
C VAL A 90 28.96 -29.11 -5.89
N ASP A 91 28.09 -28.93 -4.89
CA ASP A 91 28.08 -29.76 -3.68
C ASP A 91 27.86 -31.25 -4.01
N VAL A 92 26.92 -31.57 -4.92
CA VAL A 92 26.64 -32.95 -5.38
C VAL A 92 27.85 -33.54 -6.11
N CYS A 93 28.42 -32.78 -7.08
CA CYS A 93 29.58 -33.25 -7.83
C CYS A 93 30.79 -33.47 -6.93
N PHE A 94 31.03 -32.56 -5.97
CA PHE A 94 32.10 -32.72 -4.99
C PHE A 94 31.89 -33.97 -4.12
N SER A 95 30.66 -34.20 -3.65
CA SER A 95 30.32 -35.38 -2.84
C SER A 95 30.56 -36.67 -3.60
N ALA A 96 30.15 -36.72 -4.88
CA ALA A 96 30.35 -37.89 -5.74
C ALA A 96 31.84 -38.14 -6.00
N PHE A 97 32.61 -37.08 -6.30
CA PHE A 97 34.03 -37.17 -6.51
C PHE A 97 34.79 -37.66 -5.27
N LEU A 98 34.44 -37.12 -4.08
CA LEU A 98 35.08 -37.52 -2.83
C LEU A 98 34.71 -38.96 -2.44
N ALA A 99 33.46 -39.39 -2.65
CA ALA A 99 33.04 -40.75 -2.43
C ALA A 99 33.78 -41.74 -3.36
N GLY A 100 34.05 -41.36 -4.61
CA GLY A 100 34.83 -42.17 -5.56
C GLY A 100 36.31 -42.28 -5.21
N LEU A 101 36.95 -41.25 -4.63
CA LEU A 101 38.36 -41.25 -4.21
C LEU A 101 38.60 -41.99 -2.89
N THR A 102 37.59 -42.13 -2.08
CA THR A 102 37.62 -42.85 -0.81
C THR A 102 37.05 -44.27 -1.00
N GLN A 103 36.88 -45.05 0.02
CA GLN A 103 36.48 -46.49 -0.07
C GLN A 103 35.18 -46.82 -0.86
N GLY A 104 34.73 -45.96 -1.75
CA GLY A 104 33.55 -46.17 -2.60
C GLY A 104 32.28 -46.44 -1.75
N THR A 105 31.77 -47.70 -1.77
CA THR A 105 30.61 -48.09 -0.98
C THR A 105 30.83 -47.98 0.53
N GLY A 106 32.08 -48.01 1.02
CA GLY A 106 32.46 -47.86 2.42
C GLY A 106 32.61 -46.40 2.88
N SER A 107 32.68 -45.46 1.94
CA SER A 107 32.99 -44.05 2.22
C SER A 107 32.09 -43.42 3.28
N VAL A 108 32.70 -42.78 4.28
CA VAL A 108 32.01 -41.95 5.29
C VAL A 108 31.42 -40.70 4.64
N PHE A 109 31.96 -40.26 3.52
CA PHE A 109 31.52 -39.05 2.82
C PHE A 109 30.18 -39.20 2.08
N PHE A 110 29.57 -40.37 2.11
CA PHE A 110 28.18 -40.57 1.69
C PHE A 110 27.21 -39.56 2.33
N PHE A 111 27.40 -39.19 3.59
CA PHE A 111 26.55 -38.23 4.29
C PHE A 111 26.64 -36.80 3.74
N VAL A 112 27.67 -36.45 2.97
CA VAL A 112 27.81 -35.12 2.36
C VAL A 112 26.73 -34.86 1.30
N PHE A 113 26.23 -35.93 0.64
CA PHE A 113 25.09 -35.78 -0.28
C PHE A 113 23.83 -35.28 0.42
N LEU A 114 23.58 -35.65 1.67
CA LEU A 114 22.42 -35.17 2.42
C LEU A 114 22.46 -33.66 2.64
N PHE A 115 23.66 -33.07 2.78
CA PHE A 115 23.81 -31.64 2.87
C PHE A 115 23.40 -30.93 1.56
N ALA A 116 23.82 -31.43 0.40
CA ALA A 116 23.44 -30.88 -0.90
C ALA A 116 21.91 -30.97 -1.12
N ILE A 117 21.30 -32.11 -0.75
CA ILE A 117 19.85 -32.33 -0.82
C ILE A 117 19.12 -31.34 0.11
N LEU A 118 19.62 -31.16 1.34
CA LEU A 118 19.04 -30.23 2.32
C LEU A 118 19.10 -28.79 1.79
N VAL A 119 20.25 -28.35 1.31
CA VAL A 119 20.40 -27.00 0.75
C VAL A 119 19.46 -26.77 -0.43
N ALA A 120 19.37 -27.71 -1.37
CA ALA A 120 18.48 -27.62 -2.52
C ALA A 120 17.01 -27.56 -2.09
N SER A 121 16.60 -28.44 -1.17
CA SER A 121 15.21 -28.57 -0.70
C SER A 121 14.72 -27.32 0.05
N PHE A 122 15.50 -26.83 1.01
CA PHE A 122 15.13 -25.67 1.84
C PHE A 122 15.34 -24.31 1.16
N SER A 123 16.15 -24.27 0.07
CA SER A 123 16.33 -23.04 -0.71
C SER A 123 15.33 -22.92 -1.86
N ARG A 124 14.95 -24.03 -2.49
CA ARG A 124 14.21 -24.04 -3.76
C ARG A 124 12.97 -24.92 -3.78
N GLY A 125 12.73 -25.67 -2.71
CA GLY A 125 11.53 -26.47 -2.53
C GLY A 125 11.65 -27.89 -3.06
N PHE A 126 10.50 -28.58 -3.05
CA PHE A 126 10.38 -30.02 -3.28
C PHE A 126 10.98 -30.50 -4.61
N ARG A 127 10.66 -29.81 -5.73
CA ARG A 127 11.10 -30.26 -7.07
C ARG A 127 12.62 -30.28 -7.21
N GLU A 128 13.30 -29.22 -6.81
CA GLU A 128 14.76 -29.15 -6.86
C GLU A 128 15.39 -30.14 -5.87
N GLY A 129 14.83 -30.25 -4.67
CA GLY A 129 15.28 -31.23 -3.67
C GLY A 129 15.18 -32.66 -4.18
N LEU A 130 14.07 -33.03 -4.83
CA LEU A 130 13.89 -34.37 -5.42
C LEU A 130 14.83 -34.61 -6.59
N LEU A 131 15.03 -33.63 -7.49
CA LEU A 131 15.99 -33.74 -8.59
C LEU A 131 17.42 -33.97 -8.09
N VAL A 132 17.82 -33.20 -7.07
CA VAL A 132 19.14 -33.35 -6.43
C VAL A 132 19.27 -34.72 -5.74
N THR A 133 18.20 -35.21 -5.11
CA THR A 133 18.19 -36.55 -4.51
C THR A 133 18.43 -37.65 -5.55
N ILE A 134 17.68 -37.62 -6.66
CA ILE A 134 17.83 -38.61 -7.75
C ILE A 134 19.24 -38.53 -8.36
N ALA A 135 19.70 -37.31 -8.64
CA ALA A 135 21.04 -37.09 -9.17
C ALA A 135 22.14 -37.57 -8.21
N SER A 136 21.95 -37.36 -6.91
CA SER A 136 22.89 -37.85 -5.87
C SER A 136 22.99 -39.35 -5.86
N VAL A 137 21.87 -40.06 -5.96
CA VAL A 137 21.84 -41.53 -6.05
C VAL A 137 22.60 -42.00 -7.30
N VAL A 138 22.23 -41.46 -8.48
CA VAL A 138 22.87 -41.84 -9.76
C VAL A 138 24.36 -41.54 -9.75
N LEU A 139 24.77 -40.38 -9.27
CA LEU A 139 26.19 -40.02 -9.22
C LEU A 139 26.99 -40.79 -8.20
N PHE A 140 26.35 -41.18 -7.08
CA PHE A 140 26.98 -42.07 -6.10
C PHE A 140 27.26 -43.45 -6.71
N ASP A 141 26.26 -44.08 -7.34
CA ASP A 141 26.41 -45.38 -7.99
C ASP A 141 27.42 -45.31 -9.14
N LEU A 142 27.41 -44.24 -9.95
CA LEU A 142 28.37 -44.03 -11.02
C LEU A 142 29.83 -43.85 -10.48
N ALA A 143 29.99 -43.11 -9.37
CA ALA A 143 31.29 -42.91 -8.75
C ALA A 143 31.88 -44.26 -8.22
N VAL A 144 31.02 -45.11 -7.63
CA VAL A 144 31.39 -46.46 -7.18
C VAL A 144 31.83 -47.36 -8.35
N LEU A 145 31.13 -47.27 -9.48
CA LEU A 145 31.45 -48.03 -10.69
C LEU A 145 32.71 -47.52 -11.41
N ALA A 146 32.93 -46.20 -11.44
CA ALA A 146 34.03 -45.56 -12.15
C ALA A 146 35.41 -45.73 -11.44
N PHE A 147 35.38 -45.90 -10.12
CA PHE A 147 36.60 -46.05 -9.30
C PHE A 147 36.65 -47.41 -8.59
N PRO A 148 36.71 -48.56 -9.31
CA PRO A 148 36.79 -49.87 -8.71
C PRO A 148 38.12 -50.00 -7.97
N LEU A 149 38.05 -50.18 -6.66
CA LEU A 149 39.21 -50.50 -5.82
C LEU A 149 39.61 -51.96 -6.07
N ALA A 150 40.88 -52.23 -6.31
CA ALA A 150 41.41 -53.54 -6.70
C ALA A 150 41.15 -54.68 -5.70
N HIS A 151 40.59 -54.39 -4.51
CA HIS A 151 40.22 -55.32 -3.47
C HIS A 151 38.82 -55.02 -2.87
N ALA A 152 37.97 -54.34 -3.59
CA ALA A 152 36.58 -54.13 -3.13
C ALA A 152 35.86 -55.45 -3.10
N VAL A 153 35.70 -56.02 -1.90
CA VAL A 153 34.68 -57.03 -1.64
C VAL A 153 33.34 -56.32 -1.96
N TRP A 154 32.67 -56.78 -3.01
CA TRP A 154 31.34 -56.27 -3.38
C TRP A 154 30.37 -56.64 -2.25
N ASP A 155 30.26 -55.76 -1.27
CA ASP A 155 29.29 -55.86 -0.19
C ASP A 155 27.93 -55.42 -0.76
N LEU A 156 27.15 -56.41 -1.21
CA LEU A 156 25.86 -56.19 -1.88
C LEU A 156 24.94 -55.36 -0.99
N ASP A 157 25.02 -55.55 0.33
CA ASP A 157 24.23 -54.80 1.29
C ASP A 157 24.55 -53.32 1.26
N ARG A 158 25.81 -52.94 1.09
CA ARG A 158 26.21 -51.54 1.02
C ARG A 158 25.87 -50.91 -0.34
N VAL A 159 25.97 -51.65 -1.43
CA VAL A 159 25.64 -51.19 -2.78
C VAL A 159 24.15 -50.95 -2.93
N VAL A 160 23.29 -51.71 -2.26
CA VAL A 160 21.83 -51.55 -2.36
C VAL A 160 21.28 -50.65 -1.26
N VAL A 161 21.72 -50.83 -0.03
CA VAL A 161 21.14 -50.17 1.14
C VAL A 161 21.46 -48.68 1.17
N ARG A 162 22.68 -48.24 0.80
CA ARG A 162 23.04 -46.80 0.81
C ARG A 162 22.27 -45.95 -0.21
N PRO A 163 22.18 -46.31 -1.49
CA PRO A 163 21.32 -45.62 -2.43
C PRO A 163 19.84 -45.56 -2.01
N PHE A 164 19.34 -46.68 -1.43
CA PHE A 164 17.98 -46.70 -0.90
C PHE A 164 17.77 -45.72 0.28
N TYR A 165 18.72 -45.69 1.24
CA TYR A 165 18.66 -44.69 2.31
C TYR A 165 18.78 -43.27 1.80
N LEU A 166 19.65 -43.02 0.81
CA LEU A 166 19.79 -41.71 0.21
C LEU A 166 18.50 -41.25 -0.48
N LEU A 167 17.83 -42.18 -1.18
CA LEU A 167 16.55 -41.91 -1.82
C LEU A 167 15.45 -41.64 -0.78
N ALA A 168 15.33 -42.49 0.25
CA ALA A 168 14.30 -42.39 1.29
C ALA A 168 14.47 -41.11 2.12
N LEU A 169 15.66 -40.87 2.66
CA LEU A 169 15.97 -39.68 3.44
C LEU A 169 15.92 -38.40 2.57
N GLY A 170 16.43 -38.47 1.34
CA GLY A 170 16.41 -37.36 0.39
C GLY A 170 14.99 -36.98 0.01
N TYR A 171 14.10 -37.95 -0.23
CA TYR A 171 12.67 -37.69 -0.44
C TYR A 171 12.03 -37.00 0.78
N MET A 172 12.30 -37.51 1.98
CA MET A 172 11.76 -36.93 3.23
C MET A 172 12.26 -35.48 3.42
N ILE A 173 13.56 -35.24 3.20
CA ILE A 173 14.14 -33.87 3.27
C ILE A 173 13.55 -32.96 2.20
N ALA A 174 13.37 -33.46 0.97
CA ALA A 174 12.77 -32.70 -0.12
C ALA A 174 11.31 -32.34 0.20
N TYR A 175 10.54 -33.26 0.76
CA TYR A 175 9.15 -33.03 1.16
C TYR A 175 9.04 -31.94 2.23
N TRP A 176 9.82 -32.05 3.31
CA TRP A 176 9.81 -31.06 4.39
C TRP A 176 10.36 -29.70 3.95
N GLY A 177 11.45 -29.69 3.19
CA GLY A 177 12.03 -28.47 2.65
C GLY A 177 11.05 -27.75 1.71
N GLY A 178 10.34 -28.50 0.87
CA GLY A 178 9.30 -27.95 0.01
C GLY A 178 8.14 -27.33 0.78
N HIS A 179 7.70 -28.00 1.83
CA HIS A 179 6.65 -27.49 2.71
C HIS A 179 7.07 -26.20 3.42
N GLU A 180 8.28 -26.17 3.95
CA GLU A 180 8.86 -25.00 4.62
C GLU A 180 8.99 -23.80 3.67
N VAL A 181 9.45 -23.99 2.42
CA VAL A 181 9.53 -22.93 1.42
C VAL A 181 8.16 -22.34 1.12
N THR A 182 7.15 -23.20 0.93
CA THR A 182 5.76 -22.76 0.68
C THR A 182 5.21 -21.99 1.87
N HIS A 183 5.44 -22.50 3.08
CA HIS A 183 4.99 -21.82 4.32
C HIS A 183 5.62 -20.42 4.48
N ARG A 184 6.91 -20.29 4.22
CA ARG A 184 7.60 -18.97 4.23
C ARG A 184 7.05 -18.02 3.19
N GLN A 185 6.75 -18.50 1.99
CA GLN A 185 6.14 -17.67 0.94
C GLN A 185 4.77 -17.15 1.37
N ARG A 186 3.95 -17.99 2.01
CA ARG A 186 2.64 -17.61 2.57
C ARG A 186 2.77 -16.54 3.65
N LEU A 187 3.68 -16.73 4.60
CA LEU A 187 3.93 -15.74 5.66
C LEU A 187 4.43 -14.40 5.11
N ARG A 188 5.31 -14.42 4.11
CA ARG A 188 5.78 -13.18 3.45
C ARG A 188 4.62 -12.42 2.80
N LEU A 189 3.75 -13.11 2.09
CA LEU A 189 2.58 -12.48 1.46
C LEU A 189 1.68 -11.81 2.50
N LEU A 190 1.39 -12.49 3.61
CA LEU A 190 0.60 -11.91 4.71
C LEU A 190 1.27 -10.68 5.33
N GLN A 191 2.60 -10.72 5.52
CA GLN A 191 3.36 -9.58 6.02
C GLN A 191 3.36 -8.40 5.03
N GLU A 192 3.52 -8.67 3.74
CA GLU A 192 3.47 -7.64 2.70
C GLU A 192 2.12 -6.93 2.64
N ILE A 193 1.02 -7.68 2.81
CA ILE A 193 -0.34 -7.12 2.87
C ILE A 193 -0.48 -6.21 4.10
N ASN A 194 -0.04 -6.67 5.27
CA ASN A 194 -0.15 -5.91 6.50
C ASN A 194 0.75 -4.67 6.54
N ASN A 195 1.93 -4.71 5.90
CA ASN A 195 2.91 -3.62 5.93
C ASN A 195 2.66 -2.52 4.88
N GLN A 196 1.84 -2.77 3.87
CA GLN A 196 1.58 -1.79 2.80
C GLN A 196 0.37 -0.89 3.06
N TRP A 197 0.10 -0.65 4.32
CA TRP A 197 -0.92 0.31 4.70
C TRP A 197 -0.47 1.75 4.35
N ASN A 198 -1.01 2.29 3.26
CA ASN A 198 -0.84 3.69 2.89
C ASN A 198 -2.23 4.34 2.68
N PRO A 199 -2.74 5.09 3.65
CA PRO A 199 -4.07 5.70 3.57
C PRO A 199 -4.24 6.69 2.41
N ARG A 200 -3.15 7.17 1.79
CA ARG A 200 -3.21 8.16 0.70
C ARG A 200 -3.83 7.64 -0.60
N PHE A 201 -3.86 6.34 -0.83
CA PHE A 201 -4.34 5.77 -2.10
C PHE A 201 -5.80 5.30 -2.05
N GLY A 202 -6.45 5.37 -0.88
CA GLY A 202 -7.84 4.92 -0.71
C GLY A 202 -8.01 3.40 -0.65
N HIS A 203 -9.15 2.96 -0.10
CA HIS A 203 -9.43 1.54 0.14
C HIS A 203 -9.63 0.73 -1.15
N ASP A 204 -10.21 1.31 -2.20
CA ASP A 204 -10.43 0.60 -3.47
C ASP A 204 -9.09 0.20 -4.13
N HIS A 205 -8.10 1.08 -4.08
CA HIS A 205 -6.75 0.78 -4.57
C HIS A 205 -6.07 -0.30 -3.74
N ALA A 206 -6.24 -0.28 -2.42
CA ALA A 206 -5.69 -1.30 -1.52
C ALA A 206 -6.29 -2.68 -1.80
N VAL A 207 -7.62 -2.77 -1.98
CA VAL A 207 -8.30 -4.01 -2.37
C VAL A 207 -7.75 -4.52 -3.69
N GLY A 208 -7.72 -3.68 -4.73
CA GLY A 208 -7.24 -4.05 -6.05
C GLY A 208 -5.81 -4.59 -6.05
N THR A 209 -4.89 -3.88 -5.41
CA THR A 209 -3.48 -4.29 -5.32
C THR A 209 -3.30 -5.62 -4.59
N ASN A 210 -4.07 -5.86 -3.52
CA ASN A 210 -3.99 -7.10 -2.76
C ASN A 210 -4.60 -8.29 -3.53
N LEU A 211 -5.65 -8.07 -4.32
CA LEU A 211 -6.21 -9.08 -5.22
C LEU A 211 -5.23 -9.44 -6.35
N GLU A 212 -4.50 -8.47 -6.91
CA GLU A 212 -3.44 -8.72 -7.89
C GLU A 212 -2.31 -9.59 -7.31
N ARG A 213 -1.91 -9.34 -6.07
CA ARG A 213 -0.91 -10.17 -5.38
C ARG A 213 -1.39 -11.59 -5.11
N ALA A 214 -2.65 -11.73 -4.70
CA ALA A 214 -3.25 -13.05 -4.56
C ALA A 214 -3.22 -13.80 -5.90
N LEU A 215 -3.58 -13.14 -6.99
CA LEU A 215 -3.54 -13.69 -8.34
C LEU A 215 -2.13 -14.14 -8.74
N GLU A 216 -1.10 -13.34 -8.45
CA GLU A 216 0.30 -13.69 -8.73
C GLU A 216 0.79 -14.87 -7.88
N PHE A 217 0.50 -14.86 -6.58
CA PHE A 217 0.93 -15.89 -5.64
C PHE A 217 0.38 -17.27 -6.03
N PHE A 218 -0.90 -17.35 -6.35
CA PHE A 218 -1.55 -18.60 -6.76
C PHE A 218 -1.31 -18.93 -8.24
N SER A 219 -0.63 -18.04 -9.01
CA SER A 219 -0.48 -18.15 -10.47
C SER A 219 -1.84 -18.38 -11.16
N ALA A 220 -2.86 -17.68 -10.68
CA ALA A 220 -4.24 -17.81 -11.09
C ALA A 220 -4.52 -17.09 -12.41
N GLY A 221 -5.61 -17.44 -13.08
CA GLY A 221 -6.05 -16.83 -14.33
C GLY A 221 -6.73 -15.49 -14.14
N ALA A 222 -7.70 -15.43 -13.22
CA ALA A 222 -8.44 -14.24 -12.86
C ALA A 222 -8.85 -14.28 -11.38
N CYS A 223 -9.09 -13.10 -10.80
CA CYS A 223 -9.66 -12.92 -9.48
C CYS A 223 -10.89 -12.02 -9.58
N VAL A 224 -11.99 -12.44 -8.99
CA VAL A 224 -13.25 -11.70 -8.96
C VAL A 224 -13.72 -11.58 -7.52
N LEU A 225 -13.83 -10.38 -7.01
CA LEU A 225 -14.44 -10.07 -5.72
C LEU A 225 -15.81 -9.45 -5.96
N VAL A 226 -16.85 -10.02 -5.40
CA VAL A 226 -18.21 -9.49 -5.43
C VAL A 226 -18.58 -9.03 -4.04
N LEU A 227 -19.08 -7.81 -3.91
CA LEU A 227 -19.47 -7.18 -2.66
C LEU A 227 -20.95 -6.78 -2.71
N LYS A 228 -21.65 -7.00 -1.61
CA LYS A 228 -22.99 -6.47 -1.33
C LYS A 228 -22.87 -5.51 -0.17
N ARG A 229 -23.05 -4.21 -0.42
CA ARG A 229 -23.09 -3.18 0.62
C ARG A 229 -24.49 -3.09 1.24
N PRO A 230 -24.62 -2.95 2.57
CA PRO A 230 -25.90 -2.89 3.27
C PRO A 230 -26.54 -1.49 3.15
N THR A 231 -26.71 -0.99 1.93
CA THR A 231 -27.44 0.26 1.64
C THR A 231 -28.89 -0.04 1.26
N THR A 232 -29.77 0.96 1.31
CA THR A 232 -31.18 0.81 0.92
C THR A 232 -31.48 1.69 -0.30
N PRO A 233 -31.58 1.13 -1.54
CA PRO A 233 -31.43 -0.29 -1.92
C PRO A 233 -29.97 -0.79 -1.84
N PRO A 234 -29.74 -2.12 -1.73
CA PRO A 234 -28.40 -2.68 -1.66
C PRO A 234 -27.63 -2.44 -2.98
N ILE A 235 -26.35 -2.09 -2.84
CA ILE A 235 -25.45 -1.85 -3.97
C ILE A 235 -24.53 -3.07 -4.12
N TYR A 236 -24.46 -3.59 -5.37
CA TYR A 236 -23.59 -4.71 -5.72
C TYR A 236 -22.40 -4.21 -6.54
N LEU A 237 -21.21 -4.50 -6.06
CA LEU A 237 -19.95 -4.09 -6.68
C LEU A 237 -19.10 -5.31 -7.03
N THR A 238 -18.35 -5.25 -8.12
CA THR A 238 -17.37 -6.26 -8.48
C THR A 238 -16.01 -5.63 -8.77
N TYR A 239 -14.97 -6.29 -8.28
CA TYR A 239 -13.59 -6.04 -8.65
C TYR A 239 -13.12 -7.24 -9.48
N HIS A 240 -12.67 -7.00 -10.70
CA HIS A 240 -12.20 -8.05 -11.59
C HIS A 240 -10.76 -7.77 -12.04
N THR A 241 -9.86 -8.72 -11.81
CA THR A 241 -8.50 -8.68 -12.34
C THR A 241 -8.16 -9.96 -13.09
N SER A 242 -7.44 -9.80 -14.18
CA SER A 242 -6.87 -10.91 -14.94
C SER A 242 -5.38 -10.64 -15.19
N GLY A 243 -4.58 -11.70 -15.27
CA GLY A 243 -3.12 -11.60 -15.44
C GLY A 243 -2.64 -10.87 -16.71
N ARG A 244 -3.56 -10.43 -17.58
CA ARG A 244 -3.26 -9.69 -18.83
C ARG A 244 -3.21 -8.16 -18.66
N LYS A 245 -3.74 -7.60 -17.56
CA LYS A 245 -3.82 -6.14 -17.35
C LYS A 245 -3.13 -5.74 -16.05
N ARG A 246 -1.80 -5.87 -15.98
CA ARG A 246 -1.01 -5.41 -14.84
C ARG A 246 -0.97 -3.89 -14.78
N GLY A 247 -1.18 -3.33 -13.58
CA GLY A 247 -0.89 -1.93 -13.27
C GLY A 247 -1.98 -0.91 -13.62
N GLN A 248 -3.19 -1.33 -14.01
CA GLN A 248 -4.35 -0.44 -14.03
C GLN A 248 -5.03 -0.45 -12.67
N ALA A 249 -5.25 0.76 -12.09
CA ALA A 249 -6.01 0.90 -10.86
C ALA A 249 -7.37 0.19 -11.02
N MET A 250 -7.61 -0.80 -10.16
CA MET A 250 -8.82 -1.59 -10.21
C MET A 250 -9.93 -0.81 -9.52
N LEU A 251 -10.80 -0.21 -10.33
CA LEU A 251 -11.99 0.46 -9.83
C LEU A 251 -13.15 -0.54 -9.76
N PRO A 252 -13.97 -0.47 -8.70
CA PRO A 252 -15.17 -1.29 -8.62
C PRO A 252 -16.15 -0.92 -9.73
N SER A 253 -16.78 -1.94 -10.32
CA SER A 253 -17.88 -1.77 -11.27
C SER A 253 -19.20 -2.25 -10.66
N ALA A 254 -20.27 -1.52 -10.88
CA ALA A 254 -21.61 -1.95 -10.46
C ALA A 254 -22.07 -3.14 -11.31
N ILE A 255 -22.70 -4.12 -10.66
CA ILE A 255 -23.30 -5.28 -11.32
C ILE A 255 -24.79 -5.38 -11.02
N THR A 256 -25.54 -6.06 -11.87
CA THR A 256 -26.96 -6.29 -11.68
C THR A 256 -27.23 -7.23 -10.50
N GLN A 257 -28.37 -7.06 -9.85
CA GLN A 257 -28.79 -7.93 -8.75
C GLN A 257 -28.86 -9.41 -9.17
N GLU A 258 -29.26 -9.68 -10.39
CA GLU A 258 -29.35 -11.05 -10.92
C GLU A 258 -27.98 -11.73 -10.99
N THR A 259 -26.97 -11.04 -11.57
CA THR A 259 -25.59 -11.56 -11.63
C THR A 259 -25.00 -11.71 -10.23
N ALA A 260 -25.26 -10.74 -9.34
CA ALA A 260 -24.80 -10.81 -7.97
C ALA A 260 -25.43 -11.99 -7.20
N ALA A 261 -26.71 -12.28 -7.41
CA ALA A 261 -27.39 -13.41 -6.78
C ALA A 261 -26.76 -14.77 -7.16
N ILE A 262 -26.32 -14.93 -8.41
CA ILE A 262 -25.60 -16.14 -8.85
C ILE A 262 -24.23 -16.22 -8.16
N LEU A 263 -23.49 -15.11 -8.11
CA LEU A 263 -22.15 -15.07 -7.53
C LEU A 263 -22.15 -15.13 -5.98
N LEU A 264 -23.23 -14.80 -5.33
CA LEU A 264 -23.39 -14.85 -3.87
C LEU A 264 -24.25 -16.04 -3.39
N THR A 265 -24.45 -17.03 -4.23
CA THR A 265 -25.32 -18.18 -3.93
C THR A 265 -24.88 -19.00 -2.72
N PHE A 266 -23.57 -19.11 -2.49
CA PHE A 266 -23.03 -19.88 -1.37
C PHE A 266 -23.16 -19.13 -0.03
N PRO A 267 -23.38 -19.87 1.09
CA PRO A 267 -23.44 -19.27 2.42
C PRO A 267 -22.14 -18.51 2.77
N PRO A 268 -22.21 -17.46 3.61
CA PRO A 268 -21.06 -16.64 3.99
C PRO A 268 -19.94 -17.40 4.75
N THR A 269 -20.23 -18.60 5.25
CA THR A 269 -19.25 -19.47 5.93
C THR A 269 -18.62 -20.53 5.02
N PHE A 270 -19.07 -20.60 3.78
CA PHE A 270 -18.69 -21.68 2.88
C PHE A 270 -17.47 -21.33 2.03
N SER A 271 -16.39 -22.08 2.18
CA SER A 271 -15.20 -22.04 1.34
C SER A 271 -15.12 -23.31 0.52
N ALA A 272 -14.88 -23.22 -0.77
CA ALA A 272 -14.85 -24.37 -1.65
C ALA A 272 -13.82 -24.25 -2.79
N ARG A 273 -13.43 -25.38 -3.32
CA ARG A 273 -12.79 -25.50 -4.63
C ARG A 273 -13.62 -26.39 -5.54
N TYR A 274 -13.57 -26.09 -6.82
CA TYR A 274 -14.15 -26.87 -7.88
C TYR A 274 -13.11 -27.18 -8.95
N ASP A 275 -13.08 -28.39 -9.46
CA ASP A 275 -12.22 -28.82 -10.57
C ASP A 275 -12.95 -29.85 -11.43
N GLU A 276 -13.33 -29.48 -12.64
CA GLU A 276 -14.07 -30.30 -13.58
C GLU A 276 -13.28 -31.55 -14.03
N LYS A 277 -11.94 -31.46 -14.07
CA LYS A 277 -11.05 -32.56 -14.48
C LYS A 277 -10.96 -33.68 -13.45
N MET A 278 -11.42 -33.42 -12.22
CA MET A 278 -11.40 -34.43 -11.15
C MET A 278 -12.59 -35.38 -11.25
N PRO A 279 -12.46 -36.62 -10.75
CA PRO A 279 -13.59 -37.55 -10.62
C PRO A 279 -14.75 -36.92 -9.85
N ALA A 280 -15.99 -37.30 -10.15
CA ALA A 280 -17.21 -36.67 -9.59
C ALA A 280 -17.18 -36.56 -8.05
N TRP A 281 -16.62 -37.54 -7.33
CA TRP A 281 -16.48 -37.56 -5.88
C TRP A 281 -15.36 -36.65 -5.32
N ARG A 282 -14.52 -36.06 -6.19
CA ARG A 282 -13.43 -35.11 -5.86
C ARG A 282 -13.56 -33.75 -6.54
N ARG A 283 -14.58 -33.54 -7.37
CA ARG A 283 -14.73 -32.31 -8.18
C ARG A 283 -14.84 -31.06 -7.32
N TRP A 284 -15.48 -31.20 -6.17
CA TRP A 284 -15.65 -30.09 -5.26
C TRP A 284 -15.30 -30.50 -3.84
N PHE A 285 -14.79 -29.58 -3.06
CA PHE A 285 -14.41 -29.79 -1.69
C PHE A 285 -14.76 -28.53 -0.89
N SER A 286 -15.41 -28.71 0.27
CA SER A 286 -15.73 -27.66 1.21
C SER A 286 -14.82 -27.76 2.42
N GLY A 287 -14.22 -26.62 2.85
CA GLY A 287 -13.37 -26.55 4.05
C GLY A 287 -14.12 -26.78 5.37
N SER A 288 -15.44 -26.74 5.38
CA SER A 288 -16.28 -26.90 6.57
C SER A 288 -16.51 -28.36 7.00
N GLY A 289 -15.81 -29.32 6.41
CA GLY A 289 -15.87 -30.72 6.83
C GLY A 289 -17.18 -31.46 6.54
N LEU A 290 -18.22 -30.77 6.12
CA LEU A 290 -19.45 -31.36 5.63
C LEU A 290 -19.23 -31.80 4.18
N LEU A 291 -18.98 -33.08 4.01
CA LEU A 291 -19.10 -33.79 2.74
C LEU A 291 -20.59 -33.79 2.35
N SER A 292 -21.11 -32.63 1.94
CA SER A 292 -22.41 -32.59 1.33
C SER A 292 -22.29 -33.20 -0.05
N ARG A 293 -22.84 -34.40 -0.21
CA ARG A 293 -23.08 -35.04 -1.52
C ARG A 293 -24.26 -34.38 -2.26
N ASP A 294 -24.57 -33.13 -1.95
CA ASP A 294 -25.67 -32.41 -2.55
C ASP A 294 -25.42 -32.15 -4.03
N SER A 295 -26.22 -32.80 -4.85
CA SER A 295 -26.25 -32.58 -6.29
C SER A 295 -26.49 -31.10 -6.66
N ALA A 296 -27.21 -30.36 -5.82
CA ALA A 296 -27.48 -28.94 -5.98
C ALA A 296 -26.21 -28.08 -5.92
N ILE A 297 -25.27 -28.36 -5.02
CA ILE A 297 -23.99 -27.63 -4.94
C ILE A 297 -23.11 -27.92 -6.15
N ALA A 298 -23.12 -29.16 -6.64
CA ALA A 298 -22.38 -29.52 -7.85
C ALA A 298 -22.89 -28.79 -9.09
N GLU A 299 -24.20 -28.66 -9.24
CA GLU A 299 -24.84 -27.92 -10.31
C GLU A 299 -24.54 -26.41 -10.21
N GLN A 300 -24.61 -25.83 -9.02
CA GLN A 300 -24.22 -24.44 -8.77
C GLN A 300 -22.74 -24.19 -9.14
N CYS A 301 -21.83 -25.09 -8.78
CA CYS A 301 -20.42 -24.99 -9.15
C CYS A 301 -20.23 -25.02 -10.68
N GLN A 302 -21.01 -25.83 -11.40
CA GLN A 302 -20.95 -25.88 -12.85
C GLN A 302 -21.44 -24.57 -13.49
N VAL A 303 -22.53 -24.01 -12.99
CA VAL A 303 -23.05 -22.71 -13.44
C VAL A 303 -22.00 -21.60 -13.22
N LEU A 304 -21.36 -21.60 -12.05
CA LEU A 304 -20.31 -20.65 -11.72
C LEU A 304 -19.06 -20.84 -12.57
N ALA A 305 -18.64 -22.09 -12.85
CA ALA A 305 -17.52 -22.39 -13.72
C ALA A 305 -17.74 -21.84 -15.14
N ASN A 306 -18.97 -22.01 -15.68
CA ASN A 306 -19.36 -21.46 -16.97
C ASN A 306 -19.38 -19.92 -16.96
N LEU A 307 -19.92 -19.29 -15.90
CA LEU A 307 -19.95 -17.83 -15.75
C LEU A 307 -18.55 -17.22 -15.64
N LEU A 308 -17.63 -17.92 -14.97
CA LEU A 308 -16.23 -17.49 -14.79
C LEU A 308 -15.31 -17.92 -15.94
N ASP A 309 -15.82 -18.57 -16.96
CA ASP A 309 -15.07 -19.12 -18.12
C ASP A 309 -13.85 -19.93 -17.66
N THR A 310 -14.07 -20.89 -16.75
CA THR A 310 -12.99 -21.70 -16.18
C THR A 310 -13.42 -23.13 -15.90
N THR A 311 -12.46 -24.05 -15.99
CA THR A 311 -12.68 -25.47 -15.61
C THR A 311 -12.36 -25.74 -14.13
N SER A 312 -11.72 -24.78 -13.44
CA SER A 312 -11.35 -24.94 -12.03
C SER A 312 -11.29 -23.58 -11.35
N PHE A 313 -11.88 -23.49 -10.17
CA PHE A 313 -11.83 -22.29 -9.33
C PHE A 313 -11.81 -22.64 -7.85
N MET A 314 -11.41 -21.68 -7.02
CA MET A 314 -11.67 -21.68 -5.58
C MET A 314 -12.42 -20.43 -5.19
N THR A 315 -13.22 -20.52 -4.13
CA THR A 315 -14.02 -19.42 -3.61
C THR A 315 -13.99 -19.40 -2.10
N VAL A 316 -13.93 -18.19 -1.54
CA VAL A 316 -13.97 -17.93 -0.11
C VAL A 316 -14.89 -16.75 0.19
N PRO A 317 -15.51 -16.72 1.37
CA PRO A 317 -16.31 -15.58 1.79
C PRO A 317 -15.42 -14.35 2.04
N TYR A 318 -16.02 -13.17 1.94
CA TYR A 318 -15.46 -11.90 2.33
C TYR A 318 -16.49 -11.14 3.16
N THR A 319 -16.13 -10.75 4.37
CA THR A 319 -17.03 -10.04 5.28
C THR A 319 -16.31 -8.89 5.93
N GLN A 320 -17.02 -7.78 6.16
CA GLN A 320 -16.53 -6.60 6.89
C GLN A 320 -17.45 -6.30 8.07
N ARG A 321 -16.97 -5.56 9.05
CA ARG A 321 -17.74 -5.20 10.26
C ARG A 321 -18.89 -4.24 9.99
N ASP A 322 -18.81 -3.46 8.92
CA ASP A 322 -19.87 -2.56 8.47
C ASP A 322 -21.11 -3.29 7.91
N GLY A 323 -21.09 -4.62 7.90
CA GLY A 323 -22.13 -5.46 7.33
C GLY A 323 -22.01 -5.67 5.82
N THR A 324 -20.91 -5.24 5.21
CA THR A 324 -20.60 -5.58 3.82
C THR A 324 -20.27 -7.07 3.72
N GLU A 325 -21.05 -7.79 2.96
CA GLU A 325 -20.88 -9.20 2.67
C GLU A 325 -20.41 -9.37 1.23
N GLY A 326 -19.60 -10.39 0.98
CA GLY A 326 -19.09 -10.64 -0.36
C GLY A 326 -18.50 -12.03 -0.51
N ARG A 327 -18.00 -12.27 -1.72
CA ARG A 327 -17.33 -13.52 -2.07
C ARG A 327 -16.24 -13.29 -3.09
N VAL A 328 -15.13 -13.98 -2.90
CA VAL A 328 -14.00 -13.94 -3.81
C VAL A 328 -13.89 -15.25 -4.56
N TYR A 329 -13.66 -15.14 -5.85
CA TYR A 329 -13.40 -16.24 -6.76
C TYR A 329 -12.00 -16.09 -7.33
N LEU A 330 -11.25 -17.18 -7.35
CA LEU A 330 -9.95 -17.26 -8.01
C LEU A 330 -9.98 -18.40 -9.03
N THR A 331 -9.83 -18.08 -10.30
CA THR A 331 -9.85 -19.08 -11.37
C THR A 331 -8.47 -19.70 -11.54
N ALA A 332 -8.42 -21.01 -11.83
CA ALA A 332 -7.15 -21.68 -12.03
C ALA A 332 -6.44 -21.18 -13.30
N GLY A 333 -5.13 -20.98 -13.17
CA GLY A 333 -4.26 -20.71 -14.31
C GLY A 333 -3.69 -22.01 -14.88
N ARG A 334 -2.38 -22.24 -14.63
CA ARG A 334 -1.67 -23.45 -15.12
C ARG A 334 -1.78 -24.65 -14.18
N ARG A 335 -2.14 -24.43 -12.92
CA ARG A 335 -2.21 -25.44 -11.87
C ARG A 335 -3.61 -25.43 -11.27
N SER A 336 -4.18 -26.60 -10.98
CA SER A 336 -5.38 -26.73 -10.15
C SER A 336 -5.05 -26.48 -8.67
N PHE A 337 -6.04 -25.98 -7.92
CA PHE A 337 -5.90 -25.67 -6.51
C PHE A 337 -5.99 -26.91 -5.64
N GLU A 338 -5.30 -26.89 -4.49
CA GLU A 338 -5.39 -27.87 -3.43
C GLU A 338 -6.22 -27.34 -2.26
N GLN A 339 -6.64 -28.21 -1.32
CA GLN A 339 -7.39 -27.77 -0.14
C GLN A 339 -6.61 -26.76 0.70
N VAL A 340 -5.32 -27.00 0.88
CA VAL A 340 -4.42 -26.09 1.63
C VAL A 340 -4.32 -24.71 0.98
N ASP A 341 -4.59 -24.59 -0.33
CA ASP A 341 -4.65 -23.32 -1.02
C ASP A 341 -5.94 -22.56 -0.68
N VAL A 342 -7.08 -23.26 -0.55
CA VAL A 342 -8.37 -22.68 -0.13
C VAL A 342 -8.27 -22.12 1.29
N ASP A 343 -7.71 -22.91 2.22
CA ASP A 343 -7.56 -22.52 3.63
C ASP A 343 -6.66 -21.28 3.74
N PHE A 344 -5.57 -21.27 3.00
CA PHE A 344 -4.67 -20.10 2.96
C PHE A 344 -5.33 -18.88 2.30
N PHE A 345 -6.10 -19.09 1.23
CA PHE A 345 -6.83 -18.00 0.57
C PHE A 345 -7.90 -17.39 1.48
N ALA A 346 -8.60 -18.19 2.27
CA ALA A 346 -9.53 -17.70 3.29
C ALA A 346 -8.80 -16.84 4.35
N GLN A 347 -7.65 -17.29 4.85
CA GLN A 347 -6.82 -16.53 5.78
C GLN A 347 -6.32 -15.22 5.16
N LEU A 348 -5.92 -15.25 3.89
CA LEU A 348 -5.46 -14.08 3.13
C LEU A 348 -6.58 -13.05 3.00
N MET A 349 -7.79 -13.49 2.64
CA MET A 349 -8.94 -12.59 2.50
C MET A 349 -9.37 -11.97 3.83
N THR A 350 -9.28 -12.72 4.93
CA THR A 350 -9.48 -12.16 6.29
C THR A 350 -8.45 -11.09 6.60
N SER A 351 -7.17 -11.30 6.27
CA SER A 351 -6.12 -10.28 6.47
C SER A 351 -6.35 -9.04 5.62
N ILE A 352 -6.79 -9.19 4.37
CA ILE A 352 -7.15 -8.06 3.50
C ILE A 352 -8.33 -7.29 4.07
N SER A 353 -9.39 -7.99 4.53
CA SER A 353 -10.54 -7.35 5.18
C SER A 353 -10.12 -6.51 6.39
N ASN A 354 -9.29 -7.07 7.28
CA ASN A 354 -8.79 -6.36 8.46
C ASN A 354 -8.00 -5.08 8.09
N VAL A 355 -7.18 -5.13 7.04
CA VAL A 355 -6.44 -3.96 6.56
C VAL A 355 -7.38 -2.89 6.00
N VAL A 356 -8.37 -3.28 5.20
CA VAL A 356 -9.37 -2.36 4.64
C VAL A 356 -10.22 -1.72 5.74
N GLU A 357 -10.68 -2.51 6.72
CA GLU A 357 -11.40 -2.00 7.90
C GLU A 357 -10.55 -1.02 8.72
N GLY A 358 -9.26 -1.34 8.92
CA GLY A 358 -8.32 -0.45 9.60
C GLY A 358 -8.18 0.90 8.88
N MET A 359 -8.14 0.89 7.53
CA MET A 359 -8.13 2.12 6.74
C MET A 359 -9.41 2.93 6.91
N GLN A 360 -10.58 2.29 6.82
CA GLN A 360 -11.88 2.94 7.00
C GLN A 360 -12.02 3.58 8.40
N LEU A 361 -11.63 2.85 9.45
CA LEU A 361 -11.62 3.38 10.81
C LEU A 361 -10.67 4.56 10.97
N MET A 362 -9.51 4.53 10.33
CA MET A 362 -8.56 5.65 10.39
C MET A 362 -9.10 6.88 9.68
N ASP A 363 -9.71 6.71 8.51
CA ASP A 363 -10.36 7.80 7.78
C ASP A 363 -11.50 8.42 8.61
N GLU A 364 -12.31 7.59 9.27
CA GLU A 364 -13.38 8.04 10.18
C GLU A 364 -12.80 8.80 11.40
N LEU A 365 -11.72 8.30 12.01
CA LEU A 365 -11.07 8.97 13.12
C LEU A 365 -10.48 10.33 12.72
N VAL A 366 -9.85 10.42 11.55
CA VAL A 366 -9.29 11.67 11.02
C VAL A 366 -10.42 12.67 10.74
N SER A 367 -11.52 12.22 10.15
CA SER A 367 -12.69 13.07 9.89
C SER A 367 -13.30 13.59 11.19
N ARG A 368 -13.55 12.71 12.16
CA ARG A 368 -14.09 13.10 13.48
C ARG A 368 -13.14 14.03 14.26
N ALA A 369 -11.82 13.79 14.18
CA ALA A 369 -10.84 14.66 14.81
C ALA A 369 -10.86 16.07 14.17
N ALA A 370 -10.98 16.15 12.86
CA ALA A 370 -11.11 17.42 12.15
C ALA A 370 -12.40 18.16 12.52
N GLU A 371 -13.53 17.46 12.62
CA GLU A 371 -14.82 18.02 13.07
C GLU A 371 -14.71 18.56 14.50
N HIS A 372 -14.14 17.77 15.41
CA HIS A 372 -13.95 18.18 16.79
C HIS A 372 -13.03 19.41 16.93
N GLU A 373 -11.97 19.47 16.15
CA GLU A 373 -11.06 20.62 16.14
C GLU A 373 -11.74 21.87 15.56
N ARG A 374 -12.54 21.75 14.49
CA ARG A 374 -13.36 22.86 13.96
C ARG A 374 -14.35 23.36 15.00
N TYR A 375 -15.02 22.47 15.73
CA TYR A 375 -15.92 22.84 16.81
C TYR A 375 -15.20 23.57 17.94
N ARG A 376 -14.02 23.09 18.35
CA ARG A 376 -13.20 23.74 19.38
C ARG A 376 -12.75 25.15 18.96
N ILE A 377 -12.29 25.30 17.69
CA ILE A 377 -11.92 26.59 17.15
C ILE A 377 -13.10 27.55 17.13
N SER A 378 -14.30 27.08 16.82
CA SER A 378 -15.50 27.93 16.81
C SER A 378 -15.85 28.46 18.21
N LEU A 379 -15.72 27.63 19.25
CA LEU A 379 -15.91 28.05 20.64
C LEU A 379 -14.86 29.06 21.07
N ASP A 380 -13.59 28.84 20.70
CA ASP A 380 -12.49 29.74 21.05
C ASP A 380 -12.68 31.12 20.39
N ILE A 381 -13.10 31.17 19.11
CA ILE A 381 -13.46 32.42 18.42
C ILE A 381 -14.64 33.11 19.10
N HIS A 382 -15.66 32.36 19.54
CA HIS A 382 -16.78 32.95 20.24
C HIS A 382 -16.34 33.67 21.52
N ASP A 383 -15.54 33.00 22.35
CA ASP A 383 -15.19 33.54 23.68
C ASP A 383 -14.07 34.59 23.60
N THR A 384 -13.08 34.38 22.75
CA THR A 384 -11.92 35.29 22.67
C THR A 384 -12.10 36.47 21.72
N THR A 385 -12.98 36.32 20.72
CA THR A 385 -13.14 37.35 19.68
C THR A 385 -14.51 38.02 19.72
N ILE A 386 -15.60 37.25 19.68
CA ILE A 386 -16.96 37.85 19.58
C ILE A 386 -17.35 38.55 20.89
N GLN A 387 -17.07 37.97 22.06
CA GLN A 387 -17.43 38.54 23.36
C GLN A 387 -16.81 39.95 23.59
N PRO A 388 -15.52 40.21 23.32
CA PRO A 388 -14.95 41.55 23.39
C PRO A 388 -15.61 42.56 22.46
N TYR A 389 -15.99 42.17 21.22
CA TYR A 389 -16.67 43.06 20.29
C TYR A 389 -18.10 43.39 20.78
N ILE A 390 -18.80 42.44 21.40
CA ILE A 390 -20.10 42.70 22.03
C ILE A 390 -19.93 43.74 23.18
N GLY A 391 -18.88 43.57 24.02
CA GLY A 391 -18.55 44.51 25.05
C GLY A 391 -18.25 45.92 24.50
N LEU A 392 -17.46 46.00 23.43
CA LEU A 392 -17.16 47.25 22.74
C LEU A 392 -18.43 47.91 22.17
N LYS A 393 -19.32 47.15 21.55
CA LYS A 393 -20.62 47.66 21.07
C LYS A 393 -21.43 48.29 22.20
N LEU A 394 -21.57 47.57 23.32
CA LEU A 394 -22.31 48.03 24.48
C LEU A 394 -21.71 49.31 25.06
N GLY A 395 -20.38 49.42 25.10
CA GLY A 395 -19.67 50.63 25.53
C GLY A 395 -19.90 51.82 24.60
N LEU A 396 -19.80 51.60 23.27
CA LEU A 396 -20.08 52.64 22.29
C LEU A 396 -21.52 53.10 22.32
N ASP A 397 -22.47 52.16 22.50
CA ASP A 397 -23.89 52.47 22.65
C ASP A 397 -24.20 53.36 23.89
N ALA A 398 -23.55 53.09 25.01
CA ALA A 398 -23.64 53.88 26.22
C ALA A 398 -23.12 55.32 25.99
N VAL A 399 -21.93 55.47 25.41
CA VAL A 399 -21.36 56.76 25.08
C VAL A 399 -22.19 57.53 24.05
N ALA A 400 -22.78 56.86 23.07
CA ALA A 400 -23.64 57.50 22.08
C ALA A 400 -24.94 58.08 22.71
N ARG A 401 -25.49 57.34 23.69
CA ARG A 401 -26.69 57.82 24.44
C ARG A 401 -26.34 59.01 25.34
N GLU A 402 -25.18 58.98 26.00
CA GLU A 402 -24.71 60.10 26.86
C GLU A 402 -24.46 61.37 26.03
N ALA A 403 -23.90 61.22 24.82
CA ALA A 403 -23.56 62.34 23.97
C ALA A 403 -24.80 63.11 23.47
N GLY A 404 -25.92 62.45 23.30
CA GLY A 404 -27.15 63.02 22.77
C GLY A 404 -27.10 63.34 21.27
N PRO A 405 -28.26 63.63 20.63
CA PRO A 405 -28.33 63.82 19.18
C PRO A 405 -27.63 65.11 18.66
N ASP A 406 -27.52 66.12 19.48
CA ASP A 406 -26.93 67.42 19.11
C ASP A 406 -25.41 67.50 19.24
N ASN A 407 -24.76 66.45 19.70
CA ASN A 407 -23.31 66.39 19.87
C ASN A 407 -22.61 66.19 18.50
N PRO A 408 -21.61 67.03 18.14
CA PRO A 408 -20.91 66.93 16.87
C PRO A 408 -20.20 65.59 16.64
N LEU A 409 -19.98 64.78 17.68
CA LEU A 409 -19.40 63.43 17.58
C LEU A 409 -20.43 62.30 17.34
N SER A 410 -21.73 62.57 17.45
CA SER A 410 -22.78 61.56 17.31
C SER A 410 -22.75 60.86 15.95
N PRO A 411 -22.50 61.50 14.80
CA PRO A 411 -22.38 60.81 13.51
C PRO A 411 -21.21 59.80 13.51
N ARG A 412 -20.05 60.18 14.05
CA ARG A 412 -18.86 59.29 14.13
C ARG A 412 -19.05 58.12 15.08
N LEU A 413 -19.78 58.31 16.20
CA LEU A 413 -20.16 57.20 17.09
C LEU A 413 -21.12 56.24 16.39
N GLY A 414 -22.06 56.75 15.58
CA GLY A 414 -22.94 55.91 14.75
C GLY A 414 -22.19 55.08 13.70
N GLU A 415 -21.16 55.63 13.07
CA GLU A 415 -20.31 54.91 12.14
C GLU A 415 -19.53 53.76 12.86
N LEU A 416 -18.93 54.04 14.03
CA LEU A 416 -18.20 53.07 14.83
C LEU A 416 -19.11 51.91 15.32
N LEU A 417 -20.33 52.24 15.73
CA LEU A 417 -21.35 51.25 16.09
C LEU A 417 -21.70 50.36 14.88
N GLY A 418 -21.94 50.96 13.72
CA GLY A 418 -22.22 50.24 12.47
C GLY A 418 -21.08 49.30 12.06
N MET A 419 -19.82 49.72 12.21
CA MET A 419 -18.64 48.90 11.96
C MET A 419 -18.56 47.72 12.95
N THR A 420 -18.78 47.97 14.22
CA THR A 420 -18.74 46.92 15.27
C THR A 420 -19.84 45.88 15.04
N GLU A 421 -21.04 46.29 14.68
CA GLU A 421 -22.15 45.37 14.37
C GLU A 421 -21.87 44.53 13.10
N SER A 422 -21.28 45.15 12.08
CA SER A 422 -20.87 44.41 10.88
C SER A 422 -19.83 43.35 11.23
N THR A 423 -18.79 43.71 11.98
CA THR A 423 -17.74 42.78 12.42
C THR A 423 -18.31 41.61 13.20
N ILE A 424 -19.22 41.84 14.16
CA ILE A 424 -19.89 40.79 14.92
C ILE A 424 -20.69 39.84 14.00
N ARG A 425 -21.39 40.39 13.00
CA ARG A 425 -22.14 39.60 12.03
C ARG A 425 -21.23 38.71 11.17
N ASP A 426 -20.12 39.27 10.71
CA ASP A 426 -19.15 38.57 9.86
C ASP A 426 -18.48 37.44 10.64
N LEU A 427 -18.09 37.69 11.90
CA LEU A 427 -17.54 36.66 12.79
C LEU A 427 -18.53 35.53 13.07
N ARG A 428 -19.82 35.85 13.30
CA ARG A 428 -20.87 34.84 13.47
C ARG A 428 -21.07 34.00 12.21
N ARG A 429 -21.10 34.64 11.06
CA ARG A 429 -21.21 33.93 9.76
C ARG A 429 -20.00 33.00 9.56
N TYR A 430 -18.78 33.46 9.89
CA TYR A 430 -17.58 32.64 9.82
C TYR A 430 -17.66 31.40 10.73
N MET A 431 -18.19 31.56 11.96
CA MET A 431 -18.42 30.42 12.87
C MET A 431 -19.41 29.41 12.32
N THR A 432 -20.51 29.87 11.73
CA THR A 432 -21.53 28.99 11.14
C THR A 432 -20.93 28.17 9.99
N THR A 433 -20.11 28.80 9.14
CA THR A 433 -19.38 28.09 8.06
C THR A 433 -18.34 27.08 8.57
N LEU A 434 -17.78 27.27 9.75
CA LEU A 434 -16.89 26.27 10.39
C LEU A 434 -17.66 25.07 10.95
N GLN A 435 -18.92 25.26 11.36
CA GLN A 435 -19.76 24.21 11.96
C GLN A 435 -20.55 23.41 10.91
N GLU A 436 -20.92 24.02 9.80
CA GLU A 436 -21.68 23.35 8.75
C GLU A 436 -20.74 22.63 7.78
N ASP A 437 -20.85 21.32 7.73
CA ASP A 437 -20.20 20.44 6.73
C ASP A 437 -20.97 20.46 5.38
N THR A 438 -21.70 21.56 5.14
CA THR A 438 -22.47 21.76 3.92
C THR A 438 -21.49 22.11 2.81
N SER A 439 -21.43 21.27 1.78
CA SER A 439 -20.87 21.64 0.48
C SER A 439 -21.49 22.98 0.08
N LEU A 440 -20.73 24.09 0.25
CA LEU A 440 -21.16 25.37 -0.29
C LEU A 440 -21.25 25.16 -1.80
N ALA A 441 -22.47 25.04 -2.32
CA ALA A 441 -22.71 25.13 -3.74
C ALA A 441 -22.02 26.42 -4.20
N GLY A 442 -21.42 26.43 -5.38
CA GLY A 442 -20.68 27.59 -5.90
C GLY A 442 -21.48 28.91 -5.82
N ASP A 443 -22.81 28.83 -5.90
CA ASP A 443 -23.75 29.93 -5.71
C ASP A 443 -23.61 30.62 -4.33
N SER A 444 -23.37 29.87 -3.26
CA SER A 444 -23.19 30.46 -1.91
C SER A 444 -21.87 31.21 -1.79
N LEU A 445 -20.79 30.72 -2.43
CA LEU A 445 -19.50 31.43 -2.49
C LEU A 445 -19.62 32.73 -3.29
N VAL A 446 -20.29 32.71 -4.44
CA VAL A 446 -20.50 33.88 -5.28
C VAL A 446 -21.31 34.94 -4.52
N LEU A 447 -22.37 34.56 -3.82
CA LEU A 447 -23.16 35.46 -2.98
C LEU A 447 -22.32 36.08 -1.86
N ALA A 448 -21.50 35.29 -1.16
CA ALA A 448 -20.63 35.79 -0.09
C ALA A 448 -19.59 36.80 -0.60
N VAL A 449 -19.00 36.55 -1.78
CA VAL A 449 -18.07 37.49 -2.42
C VAL A 449 -18.76 38.80 -2.86
N ARG A 450 -19.97 38.75 -3.39
CA ARG A 450 -20.77 39.94 -3.74
C ARG A 450 -21.18 40.74 -2.51
N ASP A 451 -21.55 40.08 -1.42
CA ASP A 451 -21.83 40.75 -0.14
C ASP A 451 -20.59 41.51 0.36
N GLN A 452 -19.42 40.87 0.27
CA GLN A 452 -18.16 41.48 0.67
C GLN A 452 -17.80 42.69 -0.22
N ALA A 453 -17.98 42.55 -1.53
CA ALA A 453 -17.80 43.65 -2.47
C ALA A 453 -18.70 44.87 -2.14
N SER A 454 -19.98 44.60 -1.83
CA SER A 454 -20.96 45.60 -1.41
C SER A 454 -20.55 46.31 -0.11
N HIS A 455 -19.95 45.57 0.83
CA HIS A 455 -19.40 46.09 2.08
C HIS A 455 -18.25 47.07 1.83
N TYR A 456 -17.29 46.72 0.95
CA TYR A 456 -16.16 47.62 0.58
C TYR A 456 -16.63 48.88 -0.14
N HIS A 457 -17.64 48.75 -0.98
CA HIS A 457 -18.26 49.93 -1.62
C HIS A 457 -18.89 50.87 -0.60
N ARG A 458 -19.73 50.33 0.30
CA ARG A 458 -20.50 51.13 1.28
C ARG A 458 -19.63 51.84 2.33
N PHE A 459 -18.60 51.16 2.86
CA PHE A 459 -17.84 51.65 4.01
C PHE A 459 -16.51 52.32 3.62
N TYR A 460 -15.93 51.91 2.48
CA TYR A 460 -14.60 52.41 2.07
C TYR A 460 -14.61 53.13 0.72
N GLY A 461 -15.74 53.18 0.05
CA GLY A 461 -15.88 53.87 -1.25
C GLY A 461 -15.10 53.21 -2.39
N ILE A 462 -14.76 51.91 -2.25
CA ILE A 462 -14.09 51.12 -3.27
C ILE A 462 -15.15 50.36 -4.08
N GLU A 463 -15.28 50.67 -5.36
CA GLU A 463 -16.16 49.96 -6.27
C GLU A 463 -15.51 48.62 -6.69
N VAL A 464 -16.16 47.49 -6.38
CA VAL A 464 -15.61 46.17 -6.68
C VAL A 464 -16.48 45.50 -7.74
N ASP A 465 -15.91 45.27 -8.93
CA ASP A 465 -16.55 44.50 -10.01
C ASP A 465 -16.32 42.99 -9.77
N VAL A 466 -17.41 42.24 -9.56
CA VAL A 466 -17.37 40.81 -9.25
C VAL A 466 -17.86 40.01 -10.45
N ARG A 467 -16.96 39.26 -11.10
CA ARG A 467 -17.27 38.38 -12.23
C ARG A 467 -16.98 36.91 -11.85
N CYS A 468 -18.03 36.19 -11.59
CA CYS A 468 -17.96 34.78 -11.25
C CYS A 468 -18.71 33.92 -12.26
N ALA A 469 -18.17 32.78 -12.63
CA ALA A 469 -18.88 31.79 -13.44
C ALA A 469 -20.09 31.24 -12.67
N THR A 470 -21.18 30.96 -13.39
CA THR A 470 -22.46 30.53 -12.79
C THR A 470 -22.48 29.05 -12.34
N ASP A 471 -21.49 28.28 -12.74
CA ASP A 471 -21.41 26.81 -12.51
C ASP A 471 -20.17 26.38 -11.68
N LEU A 472 -19.77 27.25 -10.74
CA LEU A 472 -18.67 26.95 -9.82
C LEU A 472 -19.07 25.79 -8.88
N THR A 473 -18.46 24.63 -9.05
CA THR A 473 -18.53 23.50 -8.09
C THR A 473 -17.23 23.45 -7.29
N VAL A 474 -17.30 23.78 -6.01
CA VAL A 474 -16.13 23.81 -5.11
C VAL A 474 -16.47 23.11 -3.81
N SER A 475 -15.46 22.44 -3.19
CA SER A 475 -15.62 21.88 -1.85
C SER A 475 -15.76 23.01 -0.81
N SER A 476 -16.41 22.73 0.33
CA SER A 476 -16.55 23.70 1.44
C SER A 476 -15.21 24.26 1.91
N GLN A 477 -14.17 23.42 1.94
CA GLN A 477 -12.81 23.82 2.29
C GLN A 477 -12.21 24.84 1.29
N VAL A 478 -12.37 24.58 0.00
CA VAL A 478 -11.89 25.48 -1.07
C VAL A 478 -12.71 26.77 -1.07
N ALA A 479 -14.04 26.69 -0.89
CA ALA A 479 -14.91 27.86 -0.83
C ALA A 479 -14.57 28.78 0.34
N GLY A 480 -14.38 28.24 1.56
CA GLY A 480 -13.97 29.02 2.72
C GLY A 480 -12.61 29.70 2.54
N ALA A 481 -11.64 28.99 1.97
CA ALA A 481 -10.33 29.56 1.68
C ALA A 481 -10.38 30.62 0.58
N ALA A 482 -11.19 30.41 -0.47
CA ALA A 482 -11.41 31.39 -1.55
C ALA A 482 -12.00 32.70 -1.02
N LEU A 483 -13.01 32.63 -0.14
CA LEU A 483 -13.60 33.81 0.48
C LEU A 483 -12.57 34.55 1.35
N GLN A 484 -11.75 33.85 2.11
CA GLN A 484 -10.69 34.48 2.90
C GLN A 484 -9.60 35.12 2.04
N ILE A 485 -9.24 34.51 0.92
CA ILE A 485 -8.31 35.09 -0.07
C ILE A 485 -8.86 36.38 -0.66
N VAL A 486 -10.15 36.40 -1.02
CA VAL A 486 -10.83 37.64 -1.52
C VAL A 486 -10.82 38.70 -0.43
N SER A 487 -11.18 38.37 0.80
CA SER A 487 -11.17 39.29 1.95
C SER A 487 -9.81 39.91 2.17
N GLU A 488 -8.75 39.12 2.18
CA GLU A 488 -7.38 39.57 2.33
C GLU A 488 -6.92 40.43 1.14
N GLY A 489 -7.29 40.02 -0.09
CA GLY A 489 -6.99 40.78 -1.30
C GLY A 489 -7.60 42.16 -1.29
N LEU A 490 -8.89 42.29 -0.96
CA LEU A 490 -9.58 43.57 -0.84
C LEU A 490 -9.02 44.40 0.34
N SER A 491 -8.67 43.79 1.45
CA SER A 491 -7.99 44.48 2.57
C SER A 491 -6.61 45.00 2.18
N ASN A 492 -5.86 44.25 1.37
CA ASN A 492 -4.56 44.70 0.85
C ASN A 492 -4.71 45.89 -0.09
N ILE A 493 -5.74 45.89 -0.97
CA ILE A 493 -6.06 47.03 -1.83
C ILE A 493 -6.35 48.25 -0.98
N LEU A 494 -7.20 48.14 0.05
CA LEU A 494 -7.56 49.25 0.93
C LEU A 494 -6.35 49.81 1.68
N ARG A 495 -5.42 48.96 2.16
CA ARG A 495 -4.26 49.37 2.98
C ARG A 495 -3.09 49.89 2.16
N HIS A 496 -2.91 49.38 0.94
CA HIS A 496 -1.67 49.56 0.18
C HIS A 496 -1.88 50.27 -1.17
N SER A 497 -3.13 50.57 -1.55
CA SER A 497 -3.42 51.32 -2.76
C SER A 497 -4.37 52.50 -2.48
N LYS A 498 -4.37 53.49 -3.39
CA LYS A 498 -5.36 54.57 -3.43
C LYS A 498 -6.48 54.28 -4.42
N ALA A 499 -6.59 53.04 -4.88
CA ALA A 499 -7.54 52.65 -5.91
C ALA A 499 -8.99 52.83 -5.44
N LYS A 500 -9.81 53.40 -6.30
CA LYS A 500 -11.26 53.49 -6.08
C LYS A 500 -12.03 52.38 -6.78
N GLN A 501 -11.33 51.63 -7.65
CA GLN A 501 -11.90 50.50 -8.36
C GLN A 501 -11.06 49.25 -8.14
N ALA A 502 -11.72 48.13 -7.92
CA ALA A 502 -11.14 46.80 -7.78
C ALA A 502 -11.94 45.79 -8.61
N TYR A 503 -11.31 44.68 -8.92
CA TYR A 503 -11.89 43.57 -9.66
C TYR A 503 -11.66 42.24 -8.93
N VAL A 504 -12.69 41.40 -8.90
CA VAL A 504 -12.62 40.04 -8.41
C VAL A 504 -13.23 39.09 -9.43
N GLY A 505 -12.40 38.22 -10.03
CA GLY A 505 -12.81 37.17 -10.97
C GLY A 505 -12.68 35.80 -10.37
N MET A 506 -13.66 34.92 -10.63
CA MET A 506 -13.58 33.49 -10.26
C MET A 506 -14.16 32.63 -11.37
N ARG A 507 -13.41 31.62 -11.80
CA ARG A 507 -13.85 30.64 -12.80
C ARG A 507 -13.24 29.27 -12.54
N SER A 508 -13.93 28.22 -12.98
CA SER A 508 -13.43 26.84 -12.97
C SER A 508 -12.85 26.52 -14.35
N GLU A 509 -11.63 26.00 -14.40
CA GLU A 509 -11.02 25.45 -15.61
C GLU A 509 -10.54 23.99 -15.35
N GLY A 510 -11.29 23.03 -15.89
CA GLY A 510 -11.04 21.60 -15.61
C GLY A 510 -11.16 21.30 -14.14
N ASN A 511 -10.10 20.80 -13.51
CA ASN A 511 -10.05 20.46 -12.07
C ASN A 511 -9.34 21.55 -11.25
N ARG A 512 -9.50 22.85 -11.62
CA ARG A 512 -8.84 23.97 -10.94
C ARG A 512 -9.78 25.16 -10.81
N LEU A 513 -9.74 25.81 -9.64
CA LEU A 513 -10.34 27.12 -9.41
C LEU A 513 -9.30 28.19 -9.74
N LEU A 514 -9.63 29.08 -10.68
CA LEU A 514 -8.85 30.26 -11.00
C LEU A 514 -9.52 31.49 -10.38
N MET A 515 -8.74 32.27 -9.63
CA MET A 515 -9.18 33.50 -8.99
C MET A 515 -8.25 34.63 -9.39
N GLU A 516 -8.82 35.80 -9.65
CA GLU A 516 -8.11 37.02 -10.03
C GLU A 516 -8.60 38.16 -9.14
N ILE A 517 -7.68 38.85 -8.48
CA ILE A 517 -7.97 40.04 -7.68
C ILE A 517 -7.10 41.16 -8.21
N ALA A 518 -7.70 42.25 -8.72
CA ALA A 518 -6.98 43.32 -9.36
C ALA A 518 -7.44 44.71 -8.89
N ASN A 519 -6.56 45.69 -8.96
CA ASN A 519 -6.85 47.09 -8.71
C ASN A 519 -6.06 48.00 -9.63
N GLU A 520 -6.56 49.19 -9.89
CA GLU A 520 -5.82 50.24 -10.57
C GLU A 520 -4.58 50.62 -9.77
N SER A 521 -3.44 50.77 -10.48
CA SER A 521 -2.16 51.18 -9.89
C SER A 521 -1.56 52.33 -10.72
N PRO A 522 -2.12 53.54 -10.64
CA PRO A 522 -1.68 54.66 -11.47
C PRO A 522 -0.25 55.13 -11.16
N ASP A 523 0.25 54.89 -9.97
CA ASP A 523 1.57 55.35 -9.51
C ASP A 523 2.73 54.43 -9.90
N TRP A 524 2.46 53.32 -10.60
CA TRP A 524 3.49 52.33 -11.00
C TRP A 524 3.99 52.58 -12.42
N THR A 525 5.20 53.11 -12.54
CA THR A 525 5.82 53.48 -13.84
C THR A 525 6.90 52.50 -14.32
N GLY A 526 7.13 51.35 -13.65
CA GLY A 526 8.19 50.40 -13.99
C GLY A 526 7.72 49.20 -14.81
N ASP A 527 8.60 48.69 -15.68
CA ASP A 527 8.41 47.44 -16.46
C ASP A 527 8.68 46.16 -15.63
N GLU A 528 9.18 46.31 -14.41
CA GLU A 528 9.46 45.17 -13.53
C GLU A 528 8.18 44.69 -12.82
N PRO A 529 7.99 43.36 -12.66
CA PRO A 529 6.88 42.82 -11.88
C PRO A 529 6.96 43.34 -10.43
N PRO A 530 5.79 43.59 -9.79
CA PRO A 530 5.77 44.09 -8.41
C PRO A 530 6.61 43.19 -7.52
N GLY A 531 7.65 43.76 -6.90
CA GLY A 531 8.62 43.01 -6.07
C GLY A 531 8.06 42.48 -4.76
N PHE A 532 6.71 42.36 -4.63
CA PHE A 532 6.05 41.85 -3.47
C PHE A 532 5.08 40.71 -3.81
N THR A 533 5.02 39.73 -2.95
CA THR A 533 3.99 38.68 -2.98
C THR A 533 3.19 38.78 -1.68
N PRO A 534 1.84 38.86 -1.72
CA PRO A 534 1.02 38.91 -0.51
C PRO A 534 1.19 37.60 0.27
N ARG A 535 1.99 37.65 1.36
CA ARG A 535 2.46 36.46 2.10
C ARG A 535 1.32 35.60 2.63
N SER A 536 0.25 36.20 3.15
CA SER A 536 -0.92 35.48 3.68
C SER A 536 -1.70 34.77 2.59
N ILE A 537 -1.95 35.43 1.45
CA ILE A 537 -2.62 34.83 0.28
C ILE A 537 -1.76 33.68 -0.26
N ALA A 538 -0.46 33.89 -0.46
CA ALA A 538 0.46 32.87 -0.97
C ALA A 538 0.60 31.68 -0.02
N ALA A 539 0.63 31.89 1.28
CA ALA A 539 0.68 30.81 2.28
C ALA A 539 -0.59 29.95 2.25
N ARG A 540 -1.77 30.58 2.22
CA ARG A 540 -3.07 29.92 2.16
C ARG A 540 -3.26 29.15 0.85
N THR A 541 -2.87 29.75 -0.27
CA THR A 541 -2.92 29.09 -1.59
C THR A 541 -2.03 27.83 -1.60
N ARG A 542 -0.82 27.92 -1.06
CA ARG A 542 0.10 26.77 -0.95
C ARG A 542 -0.41 25.66 -0.05
N SER A 543 -1.11 25.98 1.04
CA SER A 543 -1.69 24.94 1.92
C SER A 543 -2.77 24.09 1.22
N LEU A 544 -3.37 24.62 0.15
CA LEU A 544 -4.32 23.92 -0.72
C LEU A 544 -3.67 23.31 -1.96
N GLY A 545 -2.34 23.26 -2.04
CA GLY A 545 -1.62 22.74 -3.21
C GLY A 545 -1.66 23.65 -4.45
N GLY A 546 -2.07 24.91 -4.28
CA GLY A 546 -2.19 25.90 -5.35
C GLY A 546 -0.96 26.79 -5.51
N SER A 547 -1.04 27.71 -6.50
CA SER A 547 -0.03 28.72 -6.81
C SER A 547 -0.63 30.13 -6.81
N CYS A 548 0.17 31.11 -6.37
CA CYS A 548 -0.18 32.53 -6.35
C CYS A 548 0.91 33.33 -7.08
N VAL A 549 0.51 34.11 -8.08
CA VAL A 549 1.40 34.95 -8.88
C VAL A 549 0.85 36.37 -8.87
N VAL A 550 1.74 37.36 -8.78
CA VAL A 550 1.38 38.77 -8.90
C VAL A 550 1.91 39.29 -10.23
N GLU A 551 1.01 39.80 -11.06
CA GLU A 551 1.30 40.27 -12.41
C GLU A 551 0.79 41.70 -12.58
N ARG A 552 1.29 42.37 -13.60
CA ARG A 552 0.74 43.63 -14.05
C ARG A 552 0.04 43.44 -15.39
N ASP A 553 -1.19 43.89 -15.48
CA ASP A 553 -1.93 43.94 -16.74
C ASP A 553 -1.40 45.09 -17.61
N PRO A 554 -1.33 44.94 -18.94
CA PRO A 554 -1.00 46.02 -19.88
C PRO A 554 -1.83 47.30 -19.73
N MET A 555 -3.02 47.20 -19.13
CA MET A 555 -3.89 48.34 -18.82
C MET A 555 -3.53 49.11 -17.52
N GLY A 556 -2.46 48.69 -16.82
CA GLY A 556 -2.02 49.36 -15.60
C GLY A 556 -2.63 48.84 -14.31
N TYR A 557 -3.26 47.68 -14.34
CA TYR A 557 -3.78 47.01 -13.14
C TYR A 557 -2.73 46.12 -12.51
N THR A 558 -2.64 46.14 -11.18
CA THR A 558 -1.94 45.11 -10.43
C THR A 558 -2.90 43.96 -10.20
N MET A 559 -2.53 42.74 -10.64
CA MET A 559 -3.37 41.55 -10.59
C MET A 559 -2.69 40.45 -9.76
N VAL A 560 -3.41 39.93 -8.79
CA VAL A 560 -3.05 38.74 -8.04
C VAL A 560 -3.83 37.57 -8.64
N ARG A 561 -3.12 36.65 -9.31
CA ARG A 561 -3.70 35.44 -9.90
C ARG A 561 -3.44 34.24 -9.01
N ILE A 562 -4.49 33.52 -8.66
CA ILE A 562 -4.48 32.40 -7.76
C ILE A 562 -5.06 31.18 -8.49
N THR A 563 -4.36 30.01 -8.39
CA THR A 563 -4.82 28.74 -8.94
C THR A 563 -4.86 27.72 -7.82
N ILE A 564 -6.03 27.10 -7.59
CA ILE A 564 -6.24 26.08 -6.54
C ILE A 564 -6.77 24.80 -7.20
N PRO A 565 -6.24 23.59 -6.94
CA PRO A 565 -6.83 22.35 -7.40
C PRO A 565 -8.18 22.12 -6.68
N LEU A 566 -9.20 21.60 -7.42
CA LEU A 566 -10.54 21.31 -6.93
C LEU A 566 -10.66 19.86 -6.45
#